data_05d3ad2ddcb747cc9331f4b0076b4a27
#
_entry.id   05d3ad2ddcb747cc9331f4b0076b4a27
#
_cell.length_a   1.000
_cell.length_b   1.000
_cell.length_c   1.000
_cell.angle_alpha   90.00
_cell.angle_beta   90.00
_cell.angle_gamma   90.00
#
_symmetry.space_group_name_H-M   'P 1'
#
loop_
_entity.id
_entity.type
_entity.pdbx_description
1 polymer ?
#
loop_
_entity_poly.entity_id
_entity_poly.type
_entity_poly.pdbx_seq_one_letter_code
_entity_poly.pdbx_strand_id
1 'polypeptide(L)'
;MLKMLTLGGNGDPRRTLADLHLVPVSVSYEWDPCDAMKASEMQQSAGGTYHKAPDEDLKSVITGIIGHKGHVHLEIGRPLTLRDLAVGEGEELTVHVARVLDRRIRDGYRLMPTNYAAYDLLHNNKSHGRYTQLTADRLLARADALPNPDAQRLLLEMYANPIERVKK
;
A
#
# COMPACT_ATOMS: atom_id res chain seq x y z
N MET A 1 0.09 -8.76 15.11
CA MET A 1 0.91 -7.62 15.60
C MET A 1 0.19 -6.82 16.69
N LEU A 2 -0.98 -6.17 16.46
CA LEU A 2 -1.65 -5.34 17.48
C LEU A 2 -1.90 -6.08 18.81
N LYS A 3 -2.33 -7.35 18.77
CA LYS A 3 -2.46 -8.18 20.00
C LYS A 3 -1.17 -8.28 20.80
N MET A 4 -0.02 -8.38 20.14
CA MET A 4 1.29 -8.45 20.83
C MET A 4 1.61 -7.14 21.56
N LEU A 5 1.22 -6.00 21.01
CA LEU A 5 1.44 -4.70 21.63
C LEU A 5 0.60 -4.50 22.90
N THR A 6 -0.49 -5.25 23.07
CA THR A 6 -1.34 -5.18 24.27
C THR A 6 -0.87 -6.10 25.39
N LEU A 7 0.03 -7.05 25.14
CA LEU A 7 0.46 -8.07 26.10
C LEU A 7 1.49 -7.54 27.13
N GLY A 8 2.17 -6.43 26.85
CA GLY A 8 3.24 -5.89 27.70
C GLY A 8 2.76 -5.00 28.86
N GLY A 9 1.46 -4.72 28.98
CA GLY A 9 0.92 -3.79 29.96
C GLY A 9 0.28 -4.50 31.17
N ASN A 10 0.52 -3.96 32.35
CA ASN A 10 -0.10 -4.42 33.61
C ASN A 10 -1.47 -3.74 33.80
N GLY A 11 -2.48 -4.04 32.95
CA GLY A 11 -3.79 -3.43 33.17
C GLY A 11 -4.64 -3.28 31.90
N ASP A 12 -5.24 -2.09 31.71
CA ASP A 12 -6.12 -1.80 30.56
C ASP A 12 -5.33 -1.78 29.24
N PRO A 13 -5.61 -2.68 28.29
CA PRO A 13 -4.95 -2.72 26.97
C PRO A 13 -5.03 -1.40 26.18
N ARG A 14 -6.07 -0.60 26.39
CA ARG A 14 -6.24 0.70 25.74
C ARG A 14 -5.20 1.71 26.24
N ARG A 15 -4.93 1.71 27.55
CA ARG A 15 -3.88 2.57 28.13
C ARG A 15 -2.51 2.14 27.61
N THR A 16 -2.24 0.84 27.58
CA THR A 16 -1.00 0.31 27.03
C THR A 16 -0.77 0.80 25.57
N LEU A 17 -1.81 0.72 24.72
CA LEU A 17 -1.70 1.20 23.33
C LEU A 17 -1.56 2.73 23.24
N ALA A 18 -2.23 3.49 24.13
CA ALA A 18 -2.10 4.94 24.16
C ALA A 18 -0.68 5.37 24.56
N ASP A 19 -0.11 4.71 25.55
CA ASP A 19 1.25 5.00 26.06
C ASP A 19 2.34 4.68 25.03
N LEU A 20 2.08 3.75 24.09
CA LEU A 20 2.96 3.47 22.95
C LEU A 20 2.98 4.58 21.89
N HIS A 21 2.08 5.56 21.96
CA HIS A 21 2.00 6.67 21.01
C HIS A 21 2.00 6.21 19.55
N LEU A 22 1.13 5.26 19.20
CA LEU A 22 1.04 4.72 17.84
C LEU A 22 0.72 5.84 16.86
N VAL A 23 1.62 6.06 15.90
CA VAL A 23 1.50 7.08 14.86
C VAL A 23 1.24 6.39 13.52
N PRO A 24 0.10 6.65 12.84
CA PRO A 24 -0.11 6.17 11.49
C PRO A 24 0.80 6.95 10.52
N VAL A 25 1.47 6.22 9.63
CA VAL A 25 2.31 6.81 8.59
C VAL A 25 1.83 6.29 7.24
N SER A 26 1.55 7.20 6.32
CA SER A 26 1.18 6.88 4.95
C SER A 26 2.29 7.30 4.00
N VAL A 27 2.66 6.41 3.08
CA VAL A 27 3.68 6.69 2.05
C VAL A 27 3.08 6.41 0.68
N SER A 28 3.15 7.39 -0.21
CA SER A 28 2.73 7.26 -1.59
C SER A 28 3.92 7.48 -2.51
N TYR A 29 4.16 6.54 -3.41
CA TYR A 29 5.18 6.66 -4.45
C TYR A 29 4.53 6.90 -5.82
N GLU A 30 5.12 7.76 -6.63
CA GLU A 30 4.74 7.87 -8.03
C GLU A 30 5.11 6.59 -8.81
N TRP A 31 6.29 6.04 -8.52
CA TRP A 31 6.78 4.78 -9.08
C TRP A 31 7.21 3.84 -7.95
N ASP A 32 6.67 2.63 -7.91
CA ASP A 32 7.17 1.59 -7.02
C ASP A 32 8.39 0.93 -7.69
N PRO A 33 9.59 1.04 -7.12
CA PRO A 33 10.78 0.45 -7.74
C PRO A 33 10.73 -1.08 -7.82
N CYS A 34 9.89 -1.74 -7.02
CA CYS A 34 9.73 -3.18 -6.96
C CYS A 34 8.48 -3.68 -7.71
N ASP A 35 7.78 -2.83 -8.48
CA ASP A 35 6.50 -3.16 -9.10
C ASP A 35 6.57 -4.42 -9.99
N ALA A 36 7.55 -4.51 -10.87
CA ALA A 36 7.75 -5.66 -11.75
C ALA A 36 8.03 -6.96 -10.99
N MET A 37 8.82 -6.89 -9.91
CA MET A 37 9.12 -8.04 -9.05
C MET A 37 7.84 -8.51 -8.34
N LYS A 38 7.08 -7.58 -7.76
CA LYS A 38 5.83 -7.87 -7.06
C LYS A 38 4.78 -8.46 -8.00
N ALA A 39 4.61 -7.89 -9.19
CA ALA A 39 3.66 -8.40 -10.18
C ALA A 39 4.01 -9.83 -10.62
N SER A 40 5.29 -10.11 -10.83
CA SER A 40 5.77 -11.45 -11.17
C SER A 40 5.58 -12.45 -10.02
N GLU A 41 5.89 -12.04 -8.78
CA GLU A 41 5.67 -12.86 -7.58
C GLU A 41 4.19 -13.19 -7.39
N MET A 42 3.31 -12.19 -7.53
CA MET A 42 1.87 -12.40 -7.41
C MET A 42 1.33 -13.34 -8.48
N GLN A 43 1.79 -13.20 -9.73
CA GLN A 43 1.39 -14.08 -10.82
C GLN A 43 1.84 -15.53 -10.57
N GLN A 44 3.08 -15.75 -10.14
CA GLN A 44 3.60 -17.08 -9.83
C GLN A 44 2.91 -17.71 -8.61
N SER A 45 2.62 -16.91 -7.58
CA SER A 45 1.92 -17.35 -6.37
C SER A 45 0.49 -17.80 -6.64
N ALA A 46 -0.19 -17.22 -7.64
CA ALA A 46 -1.53 -17.63 -8.04
C ALA A 46 -1.57 -19.08 -8.60
N GLY A 47 -0.45 -19.59 -9.11
CA GLY A 47 -0.28 -20.96 -9.57
C GLY A 47 -0.03 -22.00 -8.46
N GLY A 48 0.03 -21.62 -7.19
CA GLY A 48 0.01 -22.51 -6.01
C GLY A 48 1.36 -22.96 -5.46
N THR A 49 2.48 -22.71 -6.13
CA THR A 49 3.81 -23.15 -5.69
C THR A 49 4.90 -22.13 -6.00
N TYR A 50 4.80 -20.96 -5.39
CA TYR A 50 5.90 -20.01 -5.44
C TYR A 50 6.96 -20.34 -4.38
N HIS A 51 8.18 -20.61 -4.83
CA HIS A 51 9.34 -20.78 -3.96
C HIS A 51 10.27 -19.59 -4.13
N LYS A 52 10.42 -18.81 -3.07
CA LYS A 52 11.28 -17.64 -3.05
C LYS A 52 12.75 -18.03 -3.23
N ALA A 53 13.43 -17.38 -4.17
CA ALA A 53 14.86 -17.60 -4.36
C ALA A 53 15.67 -17.07 -3.15
N PRO A 54 16.80 -17.68 -2.77
CA PRO A 54 17.55 -17.31 -1.57
C PRO A 54 17.95 -15.81 -1.50
N ASP A 55 18.22 -15.16 -2.65
CA ASP A 55 18.66 -13.77 -2.71
C ASP A 55 17.53 -12.77 -3.03
N GLU A 56 16.31 -13.23 -3.12
CA GLU A 56 15.19 -12.41 -3.60
C GLU A 56 14.84 -11.29 -2.63
N ASP A 57 14.88 -11.57 -1.32
CA ASP A 57 14.65 -10.56 -0.30
C ASP A 57 15.70 -9.46 -0.35
N LEU A 58 16.98 -9.83 -0.49
CA LEU A 58 18.06 -8.88 -0.59
C LEU A 58 17.94 -8.01 -1.86
N LYS A 59 17.63 -8.62 -3.00
CA LYS A 59 17.38 -7.89 -4.25
C LYS A 59 16.21 -6.92 -4.12
N SER A 60 15.11 -7.36 -3.50
CA SER A 60 13.94 -6.50 -3.25
C SER A 60 14.29 -5.30 -2.37
N VAL A 61 15.01 -5.52 -1.27
CA VAL A 61 15.46 -4.44 -0.36
C VAL A 61 16.36 -3.46 -1.10
N ILE A 62 17.40 -3.93 -1.81
CA ILE A 62 18.30 -3.09 -2.57
C ILE A 62 17.52 -2.29 -3.63
N THR A 63 16.70 -2.95 -4.43
CA THR A 63 15.87 -2.30 -5.45
C THR A 63 14.96 -1.26 -4.83
N GLY A 64 14.34 -1.56 -3.68
CA GLY A 64 13.50 -0.63 -2.95
C GLY A 64 14.26 0.61 -2.45
N ILE A 65 15.52 0.48 -2.08
CA ILE A 65 16.36 1.59 -1.59
C ILE A 65 16.84 2.49 -2.75
N ILE A 66 17.48 1.91 -3.76
CA ILE A 66 18.16 2.65 -4.82
C ILE A 66 17.26 3.00 -6.01
N GLY A 67 16.16 2.28 -6.20
CA GLY A 67 15.29 2.43 -7.36
C GLY A 67 14.57 3.78 -7.40
N HIS A 68 14.29 4.23 -8.62
CA HIS A 68 13.59 5.50 -8.87
C HIS A 68 12.15 5.46 -8.37
N LYS A 69 11.75 6.47 -7.59
CA LYS A 69 10.41 6.56 -6.97
C LYS A 69 9.57 7.71 -7.53
N GLY A 70 10.18 8.63 -8.32
CA GLY A 70 9.51 9.85 -8.74
C GLY A 70 9.16 10.74 -7.55
N HIS A 71 7.95 11.25 -7.55
CA HIS A 71 7.43 11.98 -6.38
C HIS A 71 7.11 11.02 -5.24
N VAL A 72 7.48 11.41 -4.04
CA VAL A 72 7.18 10.69 -2.81
C VAL A 72 6.41 11.62 -1.88
N HIS A 73 5.27 11.15 -1.39
CA HIS A 73 4.50 11.83 -0.36
C HIS A 73 4.55 11.00 0.91
N LEU A 74 4.94 11.63 2.00
CA LEU A 74 4.96 11.07 3.34
C LEU A 74 4.01 11.87 4.23
N GLU A 75 2.99 11.23 4.75
CA GLU A 75 2.08 11.79 5.74
C GLU A 75 2.32 11.12 7.09
N ILE A 76 2.68 11.93 8.08
CA ILE A 76 2.83 11.50 9.47
C ILE A 76 1.61 11.99 10.23
N GLY A 77 0.72 11.06 10.60
CA GLY A 77 -0.51 11.37 11.29
C GLY A 77 -0.29 11.71 12.77
N ARG A 78 -1.38 12.00 13.46
CA ARG A 78 -1.33 12.23 14.91
C ARG A 78 -1.29 10.90 15.66
N PRO A 79 -0.61 10.82 16.81
CA PRO A 79 -0.65 9.64 17.68
C PRO A 79 -2.09 9.26 18.05
N LEU A 80 -2.35 7.96 18.22
CA LEU A 80 -3.62 7.48 18.76
C LEU A 80 -3.76 7.91 20.23
N THR A 81 -4.93 8.42 20.57
CA THR A 81 -5.30 8.82 21.94
C THR A 81 -6.27 7.82 22.55
N LEU A 82 -6.49 7.87 23.86
CA LEU A 82 -7.50 7.07 24.54
C LEU A 82 -8.90 7.23 23.93
N ARG A 83 -9.21 8.41 23.38
CA ARG A 83 -10.47 8.66 22.66
C ARG A 83 -10.57 7.84 21.37
N ASP A 84 -9.46 7.73 20.63
CA ASP A 84 -9.40 6.93 19.41
C ASP A 84 -9.47 5.42 19.68
N LEU A 85 -9.14 5.01 20.91
CA LEU A 85 -9.14 3.63 21.39
C LEU A 85 -10.42 3.25 22.15
N ALA A 86 -11.40 4.16 22.19
CA ALA A 86 -12.70 3.86 22.80
C ALA A 86 -13.49 2.93 21.88
N VAL A 87 -13.78 1.73 22.38
CA VAL A 87 -14.54 0.70 21.64
C VAL A 87 -16.00 0.70 22.05
N GLY A 88 -16.89 0.41 21.10
CA GLY A 88 -18.30 0.17 21.36
C GLY A 88 -18.55 -1.17 22.07
N GLU A 89 -19.77 -1.35 22.57
CA GLU A 89 -20.18 -2.59 23.22
C GLU A 89 -20.06 -3.77 22.24
N GLY A 90 -19.39 -4.85 22.68
CA GLY A 90 -19.17 -6.06 21.88
C GLY A 90 -18.08 -5.97 20.80
N GLU A 91 -17.41 -4.83 20.65
CA GLU A 91 -16.34 -4.68 19.67
C GLU A 91 -14.97 -5.06 20.25
N GLU A 92 -14.19 -5.88 19.52
CA GLU A 92 -12.81 -6.20 19.92
C GLU A 92 -11.88 -5.01 19.68
N LEU A 93 -11.08 -4.66 20.70
CA LEU A 93 -10.16 -3.51 20.68
C LEU A 93 -9.20 -3.54 19.49
N THR A 94 -8.60 -4.70 19.18
CA THR A 94 -7.61 -4.81 18.09
C THR A 94 -8.24 -4.61 16.72
N VAL A 95 -9.48 -5.02 16.54
CA VAL A 95 -10.26 -4.79 15.31
C VAL A 95 -10.58 -3.30 15.14
N HIS A 96 -11.03 -2.67 16.24
CA HIS A 96 -11.29 -1.24 16.26
C HIS A 96 -10.04 -0.42 15.91
N VAL A 97 -8.92 -0.71 16.59
CA VAL A 97 -7.64 -0.02 16.37
C VAL A 97 -7.15 -0.19 14.93
N ALA A 98 -7.24 -1.41 14.38
CA ALA A 98 -6.89 -1.66 12.97
C ALA A 98 -7.72 -0.77 12.05
N ARG A 99 -9.04 -0.70 12.24
CA ARG A 99 -9.93 0.13 11.43
C ARG A 99 -9.63 1.64 11.56
N VAL A 100 -9.28 2.12 12.75
CA VAL A 100 -8.87 3.52 12.95
C VAL A 100 -7.57 3.82 12.22
N LEU A 101 -6.57 2.93 12.33
CA LEU A 101 -5.29 3.06 11.63
C LEU A 101 -5.48 3.02 10.11
N ASP A 102 -6.23 2.04 9.60
CA ASP A 102 -6.50 1.88 8.16
C ASP A 102 -7.17 3.13 7.57
N ARG A 103 -8.14 3.70 8.29
CA ARG A 103 -8.78 4.94 7.86
C ARG A 103 -7.78 6.09 7.80
N ARG A 104 -6.99 6.32 8.86
CA ARG A 104 -6.01 7.40 8.91
C ARG A 104 -4.90 7.26 7.87
N ILE A 105 -4.44 6.03 7.62
CA ILE A 105 -3.45 5.74 6.56
C ILE A 105 -4.04 6.03 5.18
N ARG A 106 -5.29 5.64 4.93
CA ARG A 106 -5.98 5.97 3.68
C ARG A 106 -6.19 7.47 3.49
N ASP A 107 -6.61 8.17 4.54
CA ASP A 107 -6.82 9.63 4.50
C ASP A 107 -5.52 10.39 4.21
N GLY A 108 -4.39 9.87 4.70
CA GLY A 108 -3.05 10.40 4.43
C GLY A 108 -2.46 9.97 3.08
N TYR A 109 -3.09 9.03 2.37
CA TYR A 109 -2.58 8.57 1.08
C TYR A 109 -2.83 9.59 -0.03
N ARG A 110 -1.79 9.95 -0.76
CA ARG A 110 -1.89 10.87 -1.91
C ARG A 110 -1.85 10.09 -3.22
N LEU A 111 -2.93 10.23 -4.01
CA LEU A 111 -2.97 9.66 -5.36
C LEU A 111 -1.98 10.39 -6.29
N MET A 112 -1.18 9.61 -7.00
CA MET A 112 -0.18 10.07 -7.95
C MET A 112 -0.69 9.97 -9.39
N PRO A 113 -0.09 10.71 -10.35
CA PRO A 113 -0.47 10.62 -11.78
C PRO A 113 -0.49 9.20 -12.32
N THR A 114 0.43 8.34 -11.87
CA THR A 114 0.49 6.92 -12.25
C THR A 114 -0.73 6.12 -11.83
N ASN A 115 -1.36 6.45 -10.68
CA ASN A 115 -2.58 5.79 -10.25
C ASN A 115 -3.73 6.03 -11.25
N TYR A 116 -3.88 7.29 -11.70
CA TYR A 116 -4.91 7.66 -12.66
C TYR A 116 -4.65 7.07 -14.04
N ALA A 117 -3.38 7.10 -14.50
CA ALA A 117 -2.99 6.49 -15.76
C ALA A 117 -3.29 4.98 -15.77
N ALA A 118 -2.90 4.24 -14.71
CA ALA A 118 -3.18 2.82 -14.60
C ALA A 118 -4.68 2.50 -14.62
N TYR A 119 -5.46 3.28 -13.87
CA TYR A 119 -6.91 3.10 -13.83
C TYR A 119 -7.54 3.28 -15.20
N ASP A 120 -7.17 4.34 -15.92
CA ASP A 120 -7.70 4.61 -17.26
C ASP A 120 -7.25 3.55 -18.28
N LEU A 121 -6.02 3.07 -18.20
CA LEU A 121 -5.51 1.99 -19.05
C LEU A 121 -6.28 0.68 -18.84
N LEU A 122 -6.56 0.30 -17.60
CA LEU A 122 -7.30 -0.92 -17.28
C LEU A 122 -8.77 -0.86 -17.72
N HIS A 123 -9.38 0.30 -17.58
CA HIS A 123 -10.81 0.46 -17.86
C HIS A 123 -11.12 1.08 -19.23
N ASN A 124 -10.09 1.22 -20.08
CA ASN A 124 -10.20 1.87 -21.40
C ASN A 124 -10.93 3.23 -21.31
N ASN A 125 -10.59 4.00 -20.28
CA ASN A 125 -11.26 5.24 -19.91
C ASN A 125 -10.23 6.39 -19.89
N LYS A 126 -10.69 7.62 -20.15
CA LYS A 126 -9.88 8.84 -20.07
C LYS A 126 -10.51 9.88 -19.15
N SER A 127 -11.25 9.40 -18.13
CA SER A 127 -12.08 10.27 -17.30
C SER A 127 -11.29 11.12 -16.31
N HIS A 128 -10.07 10.73 -15.96
CA HIS A 128 -9.37 11.38 -14.87
C HIS A 128 -8.52 12.59 -15.30
N GLY A 129 -7.88 12.58 -16.48
CA GLY A 129 -7.14 13.73 -17.02
C GLY A 129 -6.05 14.30 -16.10
N ARG A 130 -5.62 13.53 -15.08
CA ARG A 130 -4.69 13.97 -14.03
C ARG A 130 -3.28 13.46 -14.24
N TYR A 131 -2.96 13.07 -15.46
CA TYR A 131 -1.65 12.57 -15.85
C TYR A 131 -1.33 13.03 -17.28
N THR A 132 -0.06 12.94 -17.67
CA THR A 132 0.38 13.24 -19.02
C THR A 132 0.41 11.96 -19.86
N GLN A 133 0.37 12.10 -21.20
CA GLN A 133 0.54 10.95 -22.09
C GLN A 133 1.87 10.23 -21.82
N LEU A 134 2.94 10.98 -21.56
CA LEU A 134 4.24 10.42 -21.19
C LEU A 134 4.18 9.52 -19.95
N THR A 135 3.34 9.87 -18.96
CA THR A 135 3.15 9.01 -17.76
C THR A 135 2.51 7.68 -18.15
N ALA A 136 1.47 7.72 -18.98
CA ALA A 136 0.80 6.52 -19.47
C ALA A 136 1.74 5.64 -20.31
N ASP A 137 2.49 6.24 -21.24
CA ASP A 137 3.43 5.52 -22.10
C ASP A 137 4.54 4.83 -21.29
N ARG A 138 5.08 5.52 -20.29
CA ARG A 138 6.08 4.92 -19.38
C ARG A 138 5.52 3.77 -18.55
N LEU A 139 4.27 3.90 -18.10
CA LEU A 139 3.62 2.84 -17.31
C LEU A 139 3.34 1.61 -18.18
N LEU A 140 2.87 1.82 -19.42
CA LEU A 140 2.70 0.74 -20.41
C LEU A 140 4.03 0.06 -20.72
N ALA A 141 5.08 0.82 -21.00
CA ALA A 141 6.40 0.25 -21.27
C ALA A 141 6.93 -0.60 -20.10
N ARG A 142 6.63 -0.22 -18.84
CA ARG A 142 6.98 -1.04 -17.68
C ARG A 142 6.16 -2.34 -17.62
N ALA A 143 4.87 -2.27 -17.91
CA ALA A 143 4.02 -3.46 -17.98
C ALA A 143 4.46 -4.39 -19.10
N ASP A 144 4.66 -3.86 -20.31
CA ASP A 144 5.05 -4.62 -21.50
C ASP A 144 6.43 -5.29 -21.39
N ALA A 145 7.29 -4.78 -20.50
CA ALA A 145 8.57 -5.43 -20.17
C ALA A 145 8.40 -6.77 -19.43
N LEU A 146 7.22 -7.03 -18.85
CA LEU A 146 6.91 -8.31 -18.21
C LEU A 146 6.50 -9.35 -19.27
N PRO A 147 7.04 -10.58 -19.19
CA PRO A 147 6.81 -11.61 -20.22
C PRO A 147 5.39 -12.21 -20.18
N ASN A 148 4.68 -12.05 -19.07
CA ASN A 148 3.38 -12.69 -18.85
C ASN A 148 2.26 -11.64 -18.81
N PRO A 149 1.21 -11.78 -19.65
CA PRO A 149 0.08 -10.83 -19.68
C PRO A 149 -0.64 -10.67 -18.34
N ASP A 150 -0.73 -11.73 -17.53
CA ASP A 150 -1.33 -11.62 -16.18
C ASP A 150 -0.45 -10.79 -15.25
N ALA A 151 0.88 -10.91 -15.33
CA ALA A 151 1.80 -10.06 -14.58
C ALA A 151 1.72 -8.59 -15.05
N GLN A 152 1.59 -8.34 -16.35
CA GLN A 152 1.37 -7.00 -16.90
C GLN A 152 0.12 -6.36 -16.33
N ARG A 153 -0.98 -7.10 -16.33
CA ARG A 153 -2.25 -6.68 -15.75
C ARG A 153 -2.13 -6.42 -14.24
N LEU A 154 -1.52 -7.34 -13.50
CA LEU A 154 -1.29 -7.19 -12.05
C LEU A 154 -0.48 -5.93 -11.72
N LEU A 155 0.54 -5.60 -12.52
CA LEU A 155 1.30 -4.36 -12.36
C LEU A 155 0.38 -3.15 -12.49
N LEU A 156 -0.46 -3.08 -13.51
CA LEU A 156 -1.40 -1.97 -13.68
C LEU A 156 -2.44 -1.93 -12.54
N GLU A 157 -2.96 -3.08 -12.10
CA GLU A 157 -3.90 -3.17 -10.98
C GLU A 157 -3.28 -2.64 -9.68
N MET A 158 -1.99 -2.91 -9.41
CA MET A 158 -1.29 -2.37 -8.23
C MET A 158 -1.31 -0.84 -8.20
N TYR A 159 -1.10 -0.18 -9.36
CA TYR A 159 -1.19 1.27 -9.46
C TYR A 159 -2.63 1.80 -9.45
N ALA A 160 -3.60 1.06 -10.00
CA ALA A 160 -5.00 1.50 -10.08
C ALA A 160 -5.76 1.35 -8.76
N ASN A 161 -5.50 0.29 -8.00
CA ASN A 161 -6.21 -0.06 -6.77
C ASN A 161 -6.34 1.08 -5.73
N PRO A 162 -5.35 1.95 -5.51
CA PRO A 162 -5.49 3.06 -4.58
C PRO A 162 -6.65 4.00 -4.91
N ILE A 163 -7.02 4.19 -6.18
CA ILE A 163 -8.16 5.04 -6.57
C ILE A 163 -9.46 4.53 -5.97
N GLU A 164 -9.70 3.23 -6.02
CA GLU A 164 -10.93 2.64 -5.50
C GLU A 164 -10.97 2.62 -3.96
N ARG A 165 -9.80 2.53 -3.32
CA ARG A 165 -9.69 2.44 -1.87
C ARG A 165 -9.73 3.79 -1.17
N VAL A 166 -9.20 4.85 -1.78
CA VAL A 166 -9.22 6.20 -1.22
C VAL A 166 -10.60 6.86 -1.35
N LYS A 167 -11.42 6.43 -2.33
CA LYS A 167 -12.78 6.96 -2.54
C LYS A 167 -13.84 6.35 -1.61
N LYS A 168 -13.53 5.29 -0.89
CA LYS A 168 -14.42 4.62 0.09
C LYS A 168 -14.13 5.11 1.51
#